data_8479e3edd983f81583f03c106296049f
#
_entry.id   8479e3edd983f81583f03c106296049f
#
_cell.length_a   1.000
_cell.length_b   1.000
_cell.length_c   1.000
_cell.angle_alpha   90.00
_cell.angle_beta   90.00
_cell.angle_gamma   90.00
#
_symmetry.space_group_name_H-M   'P 1'
#
loop_
_entity.id
_entity.type
_entity.pdbx_description
1 polymer ?
#
loop_
_entity_poly.entity_id
_entity_poly.type
_entity_poly.pdbx_seq_one_letter_code
_entity_poly.pdbx_strand_id
1 'polypeptide(L)'
;MAAVVGMIVIRESDARPASPPPQPEATPGTFQVTPGQWATLGMETVAPHPFQTHIDTDGRVTANDEATTPVYSPVSGQVGTVTARVGDPVAKDSVLMTVDATDMAQGRGDLATAASAAAAADAQLRQARVTEQRQRDLYQADGGALKDWQQAQVDLVTAETAARTAQATLAAVRDRLRVLGRTPQEIAALAHEGAALAPTPVRAPVAGTVLQRQVSPGQYVNGAANGGAVAFTLADLSTVWLLANVREADAPAVAVGQEVEARVPAYPARVFRGRVTAVAPAIDPATRRLAVRVTLDNADGALKPEMMATVRLASAPAAPALAVPERAVIHEGDVSRVWVADAARHALALRPVTLGRQQDGLVEVLDGLKAGDSVVTKGALFIDRAAQGD
;
A
#
# COMPACT_ATOMS: atom_id res chain seq x y z
N MET A 1 31.80 -92.27 -82.24
CA MET A 1 30.35 -92.20 -81.94
C MET A 1 30.11 -91.04 -80.97
N ALA A 2 29.80 -89.94 -81.36
CA ALA A 2 29.24 -88.88 -80.58
C ALA A 2 28.81 -87.73 -81.51
N ALA A 3 27.55 -87.43 -81.59
CA ALA A 3 26.95 -86.38 -82.42
C ALA A 3 27.11 -85.05 -81.70
N VAL A 4 27.59 -84.01 -82.48
CA VAL A 4 27.61 -82.66 -82.04
C VAL A 4 26.42 -81.95 -82.65
N VAL A 5 25.51 -81.47 -81.81
CA VAL A 5 24.36 -80.60 -82.16
C VAL A 5 24.81 -79.14 -81.95
N GLY A 6 24.87 -78.37 -83.06
CA GLY A 6 25.12 -76.93 -83.02
C GLY A 6 23.88 -76.13 -82.58
N MET A 7 24.03 -75.22 -81.62
CA MET A 7 22.99 -74.39 -81.11
C MET A 7 23.26 -72.91 -81.62
N ILE A 8 22.33 -72.44 -82.45
CA ILE A 8 22.34 -71.02 -82.95
C ILE A 8 21.79 -70.14 -81.84
N VAL A 9 22.61 -69.16 -81.36
CA VAL A 9 22.21 -68.15 -80.40
C VAL A 9 21.75 -66.89 -81.17
N ILE A 10 20.46 -66.62 -81.16
CA ILE A 10 19.85 -65.38 -81.61
C ILE A 10 20.06 -64.35 -80.49
N ARG A 11 20.76 -63.22 -80.77
CA ARG A 11 20.94 -62.10 -79.86
C ARG A 11 19.76 -61.19 -80.08
N GLU A 12 18.80 -61.19 -79.12
CA GLU A 12 17.78 -60.18 -78.94
C GLU A 12 18.41 -58.88 -78.32
N SER A 13 18.21 -57.78 -79.03
CA SER A 13 18.68 -56.42 -78.58
C SER A 13 17.65 -55.84 -77.65
N ASP A 14 17.84 -55.94 -76.36
CA ASP A 14 17.03 -55.28 -75.32
C ASP A 14 17.35 -53.75 -75.32
N ALA A 15 16.52 -52.96 -76.02
CA ALA A 15 16.47 -51.52 -75.84
C ALA A 15 15.66 -51.21 -74.56
N ARG A 16 16.38 -51.00 -73.42
CA ARG A 16 15.77 -50.43 -72.22
C ARG A 16 15.24 -49.03 -72.51
N PRO A 17 14.02 -48.70 -72.13
CA PRO A 17 13.53 -47.34 -72.17
C PRO A 17 14.30 -46.49 -71.18
N ALA A 18 14.71 -45.29 -71.61
CA ALA A 18 15.41 -44.32 -70.76
C ALA A 18 14.54 -43.99 -69.51
N SER A 19 15.17 -44.13 -68.34
CA SER A 19 14.58 -43.69 -67.06
C SER A 19 14.16 -42.21 -67.13
N PRO A 20 12.98 -41.82 -66.67
CA PRO A 20 12.58 -40.42 -66.58
C PRO A 20 13.58 -39.68 -65.66
N PRO A 21 13.81 -38.38 -65.90
CA PRO A 21 14.73 -37.60 -65.07
C PRO A 21 14.28 -37.65 -63.59
N PRO A 22 15.21 -37.63 -62.62
CA PRO A 22 14.84 -37.68 -61.22
C PRO A 22 13.98 -36.48 -60.88
N GLN A 23 12.73 -36.77 -60.50
CA GLN A 23 11.89 -35.77 -59.82
C GLN A 23 12.58 -35.35 -58.53
N PRO A 24 12.64 -34.05 -58.21
CA PRO A 24 13.23 -33.62 -56.95
C PRO A 24 12.46 -34.31 -55.80
N GLU A 25 13.20 -34.98 -54.95
CA GLU A 25 12.67 -35.61 -53.75
C GLU A 25 11.90 -34.56 -52.93
N ALA A 26 10.59 -34.71 -52.85
CA ALA A 26 9.73 -33.86 -52.04
C ALA A 26 10.16 -34.11 -50.55
N THR A 27 10.77 -33.10 -49.94
CA THR A 27 11.01 -33.08 -48.50
C THR A 27 9.67 -33.26 -47.80
N PRO A 28 9.54 -34.27 -46.88
CA PRO A 28 8.26 -34.50 -46.22
C PRO A 28 7.75 -33.21 -45.56
N GLY A 29 6.51 -32.78 -45.86
CA GLY A 29 5.89 -31.60 -45.32
C GLY A 29 6.05 -30.32 -46.15
N THR A 30 6.51 -30.40 -47.43
CA THR A 30 6.58 -29.22 -48.32
C THR A 30 5.52 -29.35 -49.39
N PHE A 31 4.67 -28.33 -49.54
CA PHE A 31 3.63 -28.23 -50.55
C PHE A 31 3.96 -27.14 -51.61
N GLN A 32 3.95 -27.56 -52.88
CA GLN A 32 4.21 -26.63 -54.00
C GLN A 32 2.90 -25.95 -54.38
N VAL A 33 2.91 -24.65 -54.46
CA VAL A 33 1.73 -23.80 -54.72
C VAL A 33 1.83 -23.22 -56.14
N THR A 34 0.77 -23.30 -56.89
CA THR A 34 0.71 -22.62 -58.21
C THR A 34 0.72 -21.11 -58.03
N PRO A 35 1.21 -20.32 -59.06
CA PRO A 35 1.23 -18.85 -58.94
C PRO A 35 -0.16 -18.23 -58.67
N GLY A 36 -1.22 -18.84 -59.20
CA GLY A 36 -2.59 -18.39 -58.94
C GLY A 36 -3.03 -18.61 -57.49
N GLN A 37 -2.69 -19.76 -56.92
CA GLN A 37 -2.98 -20.05 -55.50
C GLN A 37 -2.13 -19.16 -54.57
N TRP A 38 -0.84 -18.93 -54.91
CA TRP A 38 0.05 -18.06 -54.14
C TRP A 38 -0.52 -16.66 -54.00
N ALA A 39 -1.11 -16.09 -55.07
CA ALA A 39 -1.70 -14.75 -55.08
C ALA A 39 -2.93 -14.62 -54.14
N THR A 40 -3.59 -15.74 -53.80
CA THR A 40 -4.76 -15.74 -52.91
C THR A 40 -4.42 -15.93 -51.42
N LEU A 41 -3.17 -16.24 -51.10
CA LEU A 41 -2.73 -16.45 -49.74
C LEU A 41 -2.50 -15.10 -49.03
N GLY A 42 -2.97 -14.99 -47.81
CA GLY A 42 -2.56 -13.95 -46.89
C GLY A 42 -1.33 -14.40 -46.17
N MET A 43 -0.31 -13.57 -46.17
CA MET A 43 0.98 -13.84 -45.47
C MET A 43 1.30 -12.72 -44.53
N GLU A 44 1.88 -13.08 -43.39
CA GLU A 44 2.42 -12.10 -42.41
C GLU A 44 3.83 -12.53 -41.98
N THR A 45 4.69 -11.52 -41.77
CA THR A 45 6.06 -11.76 -41.37
C THR A 45 6.13 -11.92 -39.86
N VAL A 46 6.82 -12.95 -39.38
CA VAL A 46 7.11 -13.18 -37.96
C VAL A 46 8.01 -12.09 -37.44
N ALA A 47 7.51 -11.30 -36.49
CA ALA A 47 8.24 -10.19 -35.91
C ALA A 47 8.23 -10.29 -34.36
N PRO A 48 9.24 -9.73 -33.70
CA PRO A 48 9.22 -9.60 -32.26
C PRO A 48 8.05 -8.71 -31.79
N HIS A 49 7.29 -9.19 -30.80
CA HIS A 49 6.19 -8.47 -30.18
C HIS A 49 6.35 -8.45 -28.67
N PRO A 50 6.14 -7.32 -27.99
CA PRO A 50 6.18 -7.25 -26.53
C PRO A 50 4.90 -7.83 -25.93
N PHE A 51 4.96 -9.07 -25.45
CA PHE A 51 3.86 -9.67 -24.71
C PHE A 51 3.86 -9.17 -23.27
N GLN A 52 2.77 -8.50 -22.89
CA GLN A 52 2.58 -8.09 -21.50
C GLN A 52 1.87 -9.20 -20.73
N THR A 53 2.46 -9.60 -19.62
CA THR A 53 1.81 -10.51 -18.68
C THR A 53 1.12 -9.64 -17.61
N HIS A 54 -0.11 -9.96 -17.29
CA HIS A 54 -0.84 -9.31 -16.21
C HIS A 54 -1.02 -10.33 -15.09
N ILE A 55 -0.88 -9.86 -13.86
CA ILE A 55 -1.22 -10.63 -12.68
C ILE A 55 -2.57 -10.12 -12.21
N ASP A 56 -3.60 -10.94 -12.35
CA ASP A 56 -4.92 -10.64 -11.82
C ASP A 56 -5.05 -11.25 -10.42
N THR A 57 -5.40 -10.43 -9.44
CA THR A 57 -5.57 -10.85 -8.05
C THR A 57 -6.69 -10.06 -7.39
N ASP A 58 -7.10 -10.51 -6.22
CA ASP A 58 -8.02 -9.79 -5.35
C ASP A 58 -7.28 -8.88 -4.38
N GLY A 59 -7.94 -7.82 -3.96
CA GLY A 59 -7.41 -6.89 -2.98
C GLY A 59 -8.52 -6.22 -2.19
N ARG A 60 -8.12 -5.58 -1.09
CA ARG A 60 -9.00 -4.84 -0.20
C ARG A 60 -8.49 -3.43 -0.01
N VAL A 61 -9.39 -2.46 -0.11
CA VAL A 61 -9.10 -1.07 0.21
C VAL A 61 -8.98 -0.92 1.73
N THR A 62 -7.94 -0.26 2.20
CA THR A 62 -7.74 0.08 3.63
C THR A 62 -7.48 1.56 3.76
N ALA A 63 -7.71 2.10 4.95
CA ALA A 63 -7.23 3.44 5.26
C ALA A 63 -5.70 3.46 5.16
N ASN A 64 -5.15 4.61 4.84
CA ASN A 64 -3.72 4.83 4.92
C ASN A 64 -3.31 4.92 6.40
N ASP A 65 -2.60 3.90 6.91
CA ASP A 65 -2.17 3.86 8.31
C ASP A 65 -1.22 5.02 8.66
N GLU A 66 -0.45 5.53 7.70
CA GLU A 66 0.44 6.68 7.88
C GLU A 66 -0.35 8.00 8.04
N ALA A 67 -1.60 8.05 7.54
CA ALA A 67 -2.52 9.16 7.67
C ALA A 67 -3.65 8.87 8.68
N THR A 68 -3.50 7.83 9.50
CA THR A 68 -4.47 7.43 10.52
C THR A 68 -3.95 7.77 11.91
N THR A 69 -4.76 8.47 12.69
CA THR A 69 -4.37 8.97 14.01
C THR A 69 -5.36 8.47 15.06
N PRO A 70 -4.91 7.65 16.03
CA PRO A 70 -5.71 7.30 17.20
C PRO A 70 -5.79 8.47 18.17
N VAL A 71 -6.99 8.77 18.65
CA VAL A 71 -7.26 9.84 19.63
C VAL A 71 -7.62 9.21 20.97
N TYR A 72 -6.89 9.58 21.99
CA TYR A 72 -7.08 9.15 23.38
C TYR A 72 -7.65 10.30 24.21
N SER A 73 -8.30 9.96 25.32
CA SER A 73 -8.63 10.98 26.31
C SER A 73 -7.36 11.44 27.04
N PRO A 74 -7.10 12.74 27.16
CA PRO A 74 -5.99 13.23 27.98
C PRO A 74 -6.22 13.07 29.48
N VAL A 75 -7.48 12.90 29.89
CA VAL A 75 -7.93 12.85 31.28
C VAL A 75 -8.77 11.63 31.57
N SER A 76 -8.74 11.16 32.82
CA SER A 76 -9.65 10.10 33.29
C SER A 76 -10.95 10.71 33.82
N GLY A 77 -12.08 10.08 33.52
CA GLY A 77 -13.38 10.58 33.96
C GLY A 77 -14.55 9.99 33.17
N GLN A 78 -15.73 10.49 33.45
CA GLN A 78 -16.94 10.09 32.75
C GLN A 78 -17.15 10.93 31.48
N VAL A 79 -17.46 10.24 30.38
CA VAL A 79 -17.80 10.91 29.12
C VAL A 79 -19.15 11.62 29.26
N GLY A 80 -19.13 12.95 29.12
CA GLY A 80 -20.36 13.76 29.17
C GLY A 80 -21.09 13.70 27.83
N THR A 81 -20.62 14.48 26.85
CA THR A 81 -21.21 14.55 25.50
C THR A 81 -20.23 14.01 24.46
N VAL A 82 -20.77 13.37 23.44
CA VAL A 82 -20.02 12.92 22.24
C VAL A 82 -20.61 13.68 21.05
N THR A 83 -19.82 14.55 20.44
CA THR A 83 -20.26 15.40 19.32
C THR A 83 -19.96 14.78 17.98
N ALA A 84 -18.83 14.08 17.84
CA ALA A 84 -18.39 13.48 16.59
C ALA A 84 -18.98 12.08 16.40
N ARG A 85 -19.43 11.78 15.17
CA ARG A 85 -19.97 10.48 14.74
C ARG A 85 -19.05 9.83 13.72
N VAL A 86 -19.15 8.52 13.58
CA VAL A 86 -18.47 7.79 12.51
C VAL A 86 -18.92 8.32 11.15
N GLY A 87 -17.96 8.65 10.30
CA GLY A 87 -18.19 9.25 8.99
C GLY A 87 -18.14 10.79 8.95
N ASP A 88 -18.16 11.46 10.11
CA ASP A 88 -18.10 12.93 10.14
C ASP A 88 -16.71 13.44 9.74
N PRO A 89 -16.62 14.45 8.86
CA PRO A 89 -15.38 15.20 8.64
C PRO A 89 -15.13 16.12 9.84
N VAL A 90 -13.93 16.10 10.37
CA VAL A 90 -13.51 16.93 11.51
C VAL A 90 -12.32 17.80 11.16
N ALA A 91 -12.37 19.04 11.58
CA ALA A 91 -11.21 19.94 11.48
C ALA A 91 -10.25 19.71 12.66
N LYS A 92 -8.98 20.05 12.46
CA LYS A 92 -8.03 20.12 13.58
C LYS A 92 -8.59 21.01 14.69
N ASP A 93 -8.35 20.61 15.94
CA ASP A 93 -8.79 21.26 17.17
C ASP A 93 -10.32 21.31 17.41
N SER A 94 -11.14 20.68 16.54
CA SER A 94 -12.57 20.52 16.79
C SER A 94 -12.84 19.60 17.99
N VAL A 95 -13.89 19.85 18.73
CA VAL A 95 -14.26 19.05 19.91
C VAL A 95 -14.95 17.77 19.45
N LEU A 96 -14.41 16.61 19.83
CA LEU A 96 -14.95 15.28 19.52
C LEU A 96 -15.88 14.79 20.64
N MET A 97 -15.50 15.02 21.89
CA MET A 97 -16.28 14.70 23.08
C MET A 97 -15.87 15.57 24.24
N THR A 98 -16.64 15.53 25.31
CA THR A 98 -16.31 16.13 26.60
C THR A 98 -16.20 15.07 27.68
N VAL A 99 -15.30 15.27 28.64
CA VAL A 99 -15.08 14.37 29.76
C VAL A 99 -15.18 15.15 31.07
N ASP A 100 -16.02 14.66 31.98
CA ASP A 100 -16.07 15.14 33.36
C ASP A 100 -14.92 14.50 34.14
N ALA A 101 -13.81 15.21 34.17
CA ALA A 101 -12.51 14.69 34.60
C ALA A 101 -12.40 14.65 36.11
N THR A 102 -12.27 13.45 36.70
CA THR A 102 -11.95 13.27 38.12
C THR A 102 -10.57 13.83 38.47
N ASP A 103 -9.61 13.70 37.54
CA ASP A 103 -8.24 14.23 37.69
C ASP A 103 -8.25 15.77 37.80
N MET A 104 -9.24 16.45 37.22
CA MET A 104 -9.39 17.90 37.33
C MET A 104 -9.89 18.34 38.71
N ALA A 105 -10.79 17.55 39.32
CA ALA A 105 -11.25 17.83 40.68
C ALA A 105 -10.07 17.74 41.66
N GLN A 106 -9.25 16.72 41.53
CA GLN A 106 -8.03 16.56 42.34
C GLN A 106 -7.01 17.68 42.04
N GLY A 107 -6.72 17.95 40.75
CA GLY A 107 -5.77 18.99 40.36
C GLY A 107 -6.18 20.40 40.84
N ARG A 108 -7.49 20.69 40.95
CA ARG A 108 -7.98 21.93 41.58
C ARG A 108 -7.68 21.96 43.08
N GLY A 109 -7.89 20.85 43.79
CA GLY A 109 -7.55 20.74 45.22
C GLY A 109 -6.08 20.95 45.47
N ASP A 110 -5.22 20.28 44.65
CA ASP A 110 -3.76 20.42 44.71
C ASP A 110 -3.33 21.86 44.44
N LEU A 111 -3.94 22.53 43.43
CA LEU A 111 -3.65 23.94 43.10
C LEU A 111 -4.03 24.88 44.24
N ALA A 112 -5.21 24.73 44.84
CA ALA A 112 -5.66 25.57 45.96
C ALA A 112 -4.73 25.41 47.17
N THR A 113 -4.35 24.15 47.50
CA THR A 113 -3.42 23.87 48.59
C THR A 113 -2.04 24.48 48.35
N ALA A 114 -1.48 24.28 47.14
CA ALA A 114 -0.17 24.82 46.78
C ALA A 114 -0.17 26.35 46.72
N ALA A 115 -1.24 26.97 46.21
CA ALA A 115 -1.40 28.42 46.19
C ALA A 115 -1.45 29.03 47.60
N SER A 116 -2.22 28.40 48.52
CA SER A 116 -2.32 28.81 49.92
C SER A 116 -1.00 28.68 50.66
N ALA A 117 -0.27 27.56 50.44
CA ALA A 117 1.06 27.37 51.02
C ALA A 117 2.08 28.40 50.50
N ALA A 118 2.08 28.72 49.23
CA ALA A 118 2.93 29.77 48.64
C ALA A 118 2.61 31.17 49.23
N ALA A 119 1.35 31.53 49.34
CA ALA A 119 0.93 32.78 49.93
C ALA A 119 1.32 32.91 51.41
N ALA A 120 1.17 31.83 52.19
CA ALA A 120 1.62 31.76 53.59
C ALA A 120 3.14 31.92 53.74
N ALA A 121 3.92 31.19 52.93
CA ALA A 121 5.38 31.29 52.93
C ALA A 121 5.89 32.67 52.50
N ASP A 122 5.25 33.28 51.49
CA ASP A 122 5.55 34.66 51.07
C ASP A 122 5.21 35.68 52.18
N ALA A 123 4.15 35.50 52.98
CA ALA A 123 3.83 36.33 54.12
C ALA A 123 4.88 36.18 55.23
N GLN A 124 5.31 34.93 55.53
CA GLN A 124 6.38 34.69 56.51
C GLN A 124 7.71 35.29 56.07
N LEU A 125 8.07 35.20 54.78
CA LEU A 125 9.25 35.82 54.21
C LEU A 125 9.22 37.36 54.36
N ARG A 126 8.08 38.00 54.07
CA ARG A 126 7.93 39.45 54.29
C ARG A 126 8.15 39.84 55.75
N GLN A 127 7.57 39.05 56.68
CA GLN A 127 7.74 39.29 58.10
C GLN A 127 9.19 39.09 58.54
N ALA A 128 9.88 38.03 58.11
CA ALA A 128 11.28 37.77 58.40
C ALA A 128 12.21 38.88 57.88
N ARG A 129 11.93 39.40 56.66
CA ARG A 129 12.69 40.55 56.11
C ARG A 129 12.52 41.81 56.96
N VAL A 130 11.32 42.13 57.41
CA VAL A 130 11.09 43.30 58.28
C VAL A 130 11.77 43.10 59.61
N THR A 131 11.77 41.92 60.20
CA THR A 131 12.40 41.61 61.48
C THR A 131 13.92 41.68 61.36
N GLU A 132 14.52 41.04 60.32
CA GLU A 132 15.99 41.12 60.08
C GLU A 132 16.42 42.58 59.91
N GLN A 133 15.75 43.38 59.09
CA GLN A 133 16.08 44.76 58.88
C GLN A 133 16.01 45.58 60.18
N ARG A 134 14.99 45.33 61.02
CA ARG A 134 14.84 46.00 62.30
C ARG A 134 15.98 45.65 63.28
N GLN A 135 16.34 44.35 63.37
CA GLN A 135 17.43 43.90 64.26
C GLN A 135 18.79 44.38 63.75
N ARG A 136 19.00 44.49 62.48
CA ARG A 136 20.16 45.08 61.84
C ARG A 136 20.33 46.54 62.19
N ASP A 137 19.26 47.32 62.05
CA ASP A 137 19.27 48.76 62.33
C ASP A 137 19.52 49.03 63.84
N LEU A 138 18.94 48.21 64.74
CA LEU A 138 19.19 48.26 66.18
C LEU A 138 20.62 47.92 66.51
N TYR A 139 21.21 46.90 65.92
CA TYR A 139 22.60 46.54 66.13
C TYR A 139 23.55 47.63 65.63
N GLN A 140 23.28 48.23 64.49
CA GLN A 140 24.09 49.33 63.94
C GLN A 140 24.01 50.60 64.77
N ALA A 141 22.94 50.81 65.50
CA ALA A 141 22.73 51.95 66.39
C ALA A 141 23.21 51.66 67.84
N ASP A 142 24.01 50.61 68.07
CA ASP A 142 24.52 50.15 69.42
C ASP A 142 23.41 49.82 70.45
N GLY A 143 22.14 49.64 69.95
CA GLY A 143 20.97 49.36 70.79
C GLY A 143 20.48 47.90 70.76
N GLY A 144 21.17 47.00 70.06
CA GLY A 144 20.79 45.58 69.86
C GLY A 144 21.92 44.62 70.00
N ALA A 145 21.64 43.34 70.44
CA ALA A 145 22.63 42.28 70.53
C ALA A 145 22.95 41.68 69.17
N LEU A 146 24.26 41.41 68.92
CA LEU A 146 24.68 40.71 67.70
C LEU A 146 23.98 39.35 67.53
N LYS A 147 23.74 38.63 68.60
CA LYS A 147 23.02 37.35 68.59
C LYS A 147 21.62 37.44 68.03
N ASP A 148 20.90 38.51 68.37
CA ASP A 148 19.50 38.68 67.88
C ASP A 148 19.46 38.99 66.40
N TRP A 149 20.42 39.79 65.88
CA TRP A 149 20.56 40.00 64.46
C TRP A 149 20.97 38.72 63.70
N GLN A 150 21.96 37.95 64.22
CA GLN A 150 22.35 36.66 63.66
C GLN A 150 21.16 35.69 63.60
N GLN A 151 20.35 35.60 64.67
CA GLN A 151 19.14 34.80 64.67
C GLN A 151 18.13 35.23 63.59
N ALA A 152 17.91 36.56 63.46
CA ALA A 152 17.01 37.10 62.43
C ALA A 152 17.51 36.80 60.98
N GLN A 153 18.85 36.76 60.77
CA GLN A 153 19.41 36.31 59.48
C GLN A 153 19.12 34.86 59.19
N VAL A 154 19.29 33.96 60.19
CA VAL A 154 18.95 32.55 60.02
C VAL A 154 17.48 32.36 59.75
N ASP A 155 16.59 33.09 60.46
CA ASP A 155 15.15 33.01 60.23
C ASP A 155 14.78 33.51 58.86
N LEU A 156 15.45 34.58 58.34
CA LEU A 156 15.26 35.07 56.98
C LEU A 156 15.64 34.05 55.92
N VAL A 157 16.83 33.41 56.04
CA VAL A 157 17.29 32.39 55.12
C VAL A 157 16.34 31.19 55.13
N THR A 158 15.82 30.81 56.31
CA THR A 158 14.83 29.75 56.45
C THR A 158 13.53 30.10 55.75
N ALA A 159 13.01 31.32 55.94
CA ALA A 159 11.81 31.81 55.30
C ALA A 159 11.98 31.95 53.77
N GLU A 160 13.16 32.36 53.29
CA GLU A 160 13.47 32.44 51.85
C GLU A 160 13.45 31.06 51.21
N THR A 161 14.03 30.06 51.90
CA THR A 161 14.05 28.68 51.43
C THR A 161 12.64 28.09 51.38
N ALA A 162 11.82 28.31 52.44
CA ALA A 162 10.44 27.88 52.48
C ALA A 162 9.58 28.51 51.38
N ALA A 163 9.72 29.81 51.11
CA ALA A 163 9.01 30.49 50.05
C ALA A 163 9.40 29.97 48.67
N ARG A 164 10.70 29.73 48.42
CA ARG A 164 11.19 29.18 47.17
C ARG A 164 10.63 27.76 46.92
N THR A 165 10.62 26.93 47.96
CA THR A 165 10.09 25.56 47.88
C THR A 165 8.58 25.57 47.61
N ALA A 166 7.81 26.41 48.30
CA ALA A 166 6.37 26.52 48.09
C ALA A 166 6.00 27.06 46.66
N GLN A 167 6.78 28.04 46.18
CA GLN A 167 6.62 28.54 44.80
C GLN A 167 6.95 27.50 43.76
N ALA A 168 8.01 26.69 43.96
CA ALA A 168 8.38 25.58 43.10
C ALA A 168 7.25 24.51 43.03
N THR A 169 6.67 24.16 44.20
CA THR A 169 5.54 23.24 44.29
C THR A 169 4.32 23.78 43.50
N LEU A 170 3.99 25.06 43.66
CA LEU A 170 2.90 25.70 42.94
C LEU A 170 3.14 25.68 41.40
N ALA A 171 4.39 25.92 41.00
CA ALA A 171 4.77 25.85 39.58
C ALA A 171 4.59 24.45 39.04
N ALA A 172 5.04 23.40 39.75
CA ALA A 172 4.89 22.01 39.34
C ALA A 172 3.41 21.59 39.20
N VAL A 173 2.52 22.01 40.09
CA VAL A 173 1.08 21.77 39.98
C VAL A 173 0.49 22.49 38.76
N ARG A 174 0.89 23.72 38.49
CA ARG A 174 0.45 24.45 37.29
C ARG A 174 0.91 23.77 35.99
N ASP A 175 2.12 23.29 35.96
CA ASP A 175 2.66 22.57 34.79
C ASP A 175 1.92 21.25 34.57
N ARG A 176 1.60 20.52 35.63
CA ARG A 176 0.76 19.32 35.54
C ARG A 176 -0.61 19.63 34.93
N LEU A 177 -1.27 20.72 35.31
CA LEU A 177 -2.56 21.13 34.74
C LEU A 177 -2.45 21.55 33.28
N ARG A 178 -1.31 22.13 32.84
CA ARG A 178 -1.04 22.41 31.44
C ARG A 178 -0.92 21.13 30.59
N VAL A 179 -0.22 20.11 31.11
CA VAL A 179 -0.12 18.80 30.47
C VAL A 179 -1.52 18.16 30.31
N LEU A 180 -2.42 18.40 31.25
CA LEU A 180 -3.82 17.98 31.16
C LEU A 180 -4.68 18.85 30.21
N GLY A 181 -4.06 19.74 29.42
CA GLY A 181 -4.69 20.53 28.36
C GLY A 181 -5.34 21.81 28.80
N ARG A 182 -5.03 22.33 30.01
CA ARG A 182 -5.57 23.62 30.49
C ARG A 182 -4.69 24.81 30.09
N THR A 183 -5.35 25.86 29.66
CA THR A 183 -4.68 27.13 29.36
C THR A 183 -4.27 27.85 30.66
N PRO A 184 -3.26 28.74 30.62
CA PRO A 184 -2.88 29.53 31.78
C PRO A 184 -4.03 30.36 32.38
N GLN A 185 -4.96 30.83 31.53
CA GLN A 185 -6.14 31.61 31.97
C GLN A 185 -7.12 30.71 32.73
N GLU A 186 -7.39 29.51 32.23
CA GLU A 186 -8.23 28.51 32.93
C GLU A 186 -7.63 28.10 34.29
N ILE A 187 -6.30 27.88 34.36
CA ILE A 187 -5.60 27.55 35.59
C ILE A 187 -5.71 28.67 36.60
N ALA A 188 -5.59 29.95 36.19
CA ALA A 188 -5.76 31.07 37.06
C ALA A 188 -7.23 31.18 37.58
N ALA A 189 -8.19 30.90 36.73
CA ALA A 189 -9.61 30.85 37.12
C ALA A 189 -9.91 29.70 38.13
N LEU A 190 -9.28 28.53 37.99
CA LEU A 190 -9.43 27.40 38.89
C LEU A 190 -8.86 27.67 40.32
N ALA A 191 -7.94 28.62 40.45
CA ALA A 191 -7.38 29.04 41.75
C ALA A 191 -8.38 29.81 42.62
N HIS A 192 -9.49 30.32 42.03
CA HIS A 192 -10.53 31.01 42.77
C HIS A 192 -11.61 30.06 43.30
N GLU A 193 -12.05 30.28 44.53
CA GLU A 193 -13.12 29.51 45.15
C GLU A 193 -14.44 29.67 44.37
N GLY A 194 -15.15 28.55 44.14
CA GLY A 194 -16.43 28.52 43.44
C GLY A 194 -16.41 28.37 41.94
N ALA A 195 -15.24 28.26 41.29
CA ALA A 195 -15.21 28.00 39.86
C ALA A 195 -15.79 26.59 39.56
N ALA A 196 -16.84 26.53 38.75
CA ALA A 196 -17.40 25.27 38.27
C ALA A 196 -16.37 24.57 37.38
N LEU A 197 -16.19 23.27 37.61
CA LEU A 197 -15.36 22.44 36.77
C LEU A 197 -16.07 22.26 35.42
N ALA A 198 -15.70 23.01 34.41
CA ALA A 198 -16.19 22.79 33.07
C ALA A 198 -15.67 21.43 32.53
N PRO A 199 -16.52 20.65 31.82
CA PRO A 199 -16.09 19.43 31.17
C PRO A 199 -14.85 19.64 30.30
N THR A 200 -13.91 18.71 30.35
CA THR A 200 -12.68 18.81 29.58
C THR A 200 -12.94 18.39 28.13
N PRO A 201 -12.74 19.26 27.12
CA PRO A 201 -12.94 18.90 25.74
C PRO A 201 -11.77 18.04 25.23
N VAL A 202 -12.10 16.91 24.61
CA VAL A 202 -11.17 16.11 23.83
C VAL A 202 -11.24 16.58 22.37
N ARG A 203 -10.13 17.08 21.85
CA ARG A 203 -10.05 17.70 20.53
C ARG A 203 -9.37 16.81 19.52
N ALA A 204 -9.69 17.01 18.23
CA ALA A 204 -9.04 16.37 17.11
C ALA A 204 -7.60 16.89 16.95
N PRO A 205 -6.56 16.04 17.02
CA PRO A 205 -5.16 16.49 16.83
C PRO A 205 -4.86 16.85 15.37
N VAL A 206 -5.59 16.26 14.43
CA VAL A 206 -5.48 16.44 12.98
C VAL A 206 -6.87 16.60 12.36
N ALA A 207 -6.93 17.22 11.18
CA ALA A 207 -8.13 17.17 10.35
C ALA A 207 -8.26 15.78 9.69
N GLY A 208 -9.48 15.34 9.45
CA GLY A 208 -9.74 14.05 8.80
C GLY A 208 -11.18 13.59 8.98
N THR A 209 -11.45 12.34 8.69
CA THR A 209 -12.75 11.69 8.87
C THR A 209 -12.69 10.72 10.05
N VAL A 210 -13.75 10.68 10.85
CA VAL A 210 -13.88 9.73 11.96
C VAL A 210 -14.15 8.33 11.39
N LEU A 211 -13.16 7.44 11.46
CA LEU A 211 -13.30 6.05 11.03
C LEU A 211 -13.97 5.18 12.08
N GLN A 212 -13.59 5.37 13.35
CA GLN A 212 -14.09 4.56 14.45
C GLN A 212 -14.33 5.44 15.67
N ARG A 213 -15.36 5.09 16.44
CA ARG A 213 -15.69 5.65 17.73
C ARG A 213 -15.89 4.50 18.72
N GLN A 214 -15.08 4.48 19.76
CA GLN A 214 -15.08 3.43 20.79
C GLN A 214 -15.56 3.92 22.16
N VAL A 215 -16.20 5.09 22.19
CA VAL A 215 -16.69 5.71 23.42
C VAL A 215 -18.17 6.05 23.30
N SER A 216 -18.86 6.03 24.45
CA SER A 216 -20.29 6.36 24.56
C SER A 216 -20.53 7.36 25.69
N PRO A 217 -21.55 8.21 25.60
CA PRO A 217 -21.93 9.09 26.70
C PRO A 217 -22.19 8.27 27.98
N GLY A 218 -21.74 8.78 29.12
CA GLY A 218 -21.83 8.10 30.41
C GLY A 218 -20.76 7.04 30.68
N GLN A 219 -19.98 6.63 29.70
CA GLN A 219 -18.90 5.68 29.88
C GLN A 219 -17.72 6.31 30.64
N TYR A 220 -17.09 5.56 31.55
CA TYR A 220 -15.85 5.97 32.19
C TYR A 220 -14.67 5.65 31.27
N VAL A 221 -13.79 6.62 31.04
CA VAL A 221 -12.57 6.48 30.25
C VAL A 221 -11.35 6.78 31.11
N ASN A 222 -10.26 6.04 30.88
CA ASN A 222 -8.97 6.33 31.49
C ASN A 222 -8.21 7.31 30.60
N GLY A 223 -7.43 8.21 31.20
CA GLY A 223 -6.52 9.08 30.48
C GLY A 223 -5.39 8.28 29.80
N ALA A 224 -4.82 8.82 28.74
CA ALA A 224 -3.73 8.19 27.99
C ALA A 224 -2.55 7.79 28.89
N ALA A 225 -2.20 8.63 29.87
CA ALA A 225 -1.14 8.35 30.84
C ALA A 225 -1.44 7.15 31.77
N ASN A 226 -2.70 6.77 31.89
CA ASN A 226 -3.17 5.68 32.77
C ASN A 226 -3.61 4.45 31.95
N GLY A 227 -3.06 4.26 30.76
CA GLY A 227 -3.40 3.11 29.89
C GLY A 227 -4.79 3.20 29.26
N GLY A 228 -5.26 4.41 28.96
CA GLY A 228 -6.55 4.64 28.32
C GLY A 228 -6.65 3.99 26.94
N ALA A 229 -7.85 3.53 26.58
CA ALA A 229 -8.14 2.99 25.27
C ALA A 229 -8.33 4.11 24.22
N VAL A 230 -8.20 3.76 22.95
CA VAL A 230 -8.50 4.64 21.83
C VAL A 230 -9.97 5.07 21.89
N ALA A 231 -10.24 6.36 21.93
CA ALA A 231 -11.59 6.90 21.92
C ALA A 231 -12.15 7.07 20.50
N PHE A 232 -11.33 7.59 19.62
CA PHE A 232 -11.64 7.78 18.19
C PHE A 232 -10.44 7.40 17.33
N THR A 233 -10.71 6.99 16.10
CA THR A 233 -9.72 6.85 15.05
C THR A 233 -10.06 7.83 13.93
N LEU A 234 -9.16 8.77 13.67
CA LEU A 234 -9.27 9.75 12.59
C LEU A 234 -8.36 9.33 11.43
N ALA A 235 -8.81 9.49 10.19
CA ALA A 235 -7.95 9.28 9.03
C ALA A 235 -8.19 10.34 7.97
N ASP A 236 -7.13 10.71 7.27
CA ASP A 236 -7.23 11.38 5.98
C ASP A 236 -7.50 10.33 4.91
N LEU A 237 -8.67 10.38 4.30
CA LEU A 237 -9.12 9.47 3.26
C LEU A 237 -8.88 10.01 1.84
N SER A 238 -8.17 11.12 1.67
CA SER A 238 -7.80 11.65 0.35
C SER A 238 -6.91 10.69 -0.44
N THR A 239 -6.17 9.84 0.27
CA THR A 239 -5.42 8.71 -0.26
C THR A 239 -5.77 7.45 0.53
N VAL A 240 -5.93 6.34 -0.18
CA VAL A 240 -6.20 5.03 0.44
C VAL A 240 -5.18 4.00 -0.03
N TRP A 241 -5.00 2.98 0.76
CA TRP A 241 -4.21 1.83 0.36
C TRP A 241 -5.10 0.72 -0.17
N LEU A 242 -4.60 0.04 -1.18
CA LEU A 242 -5.15 -1.21 -1.67
C LEU A 242 -4.14 -2.31 -1.34
N LEU A 243 -4.54 -3.24 -0.49
CA LEU A 243 -3.76 -4.42 -0.16
C LEU A 243 -4.15 -5.54 -1.13
N ALA A 244 -3.30 -5.77 -2.13
CA ALA A 244 -3.47 -6.84 -3.10
C ALA A 244 -2.82 -8.14 -2.58
N ASN A 245 -3.48 -9.27 -2.78
CA ASN A 245 -3.08 -10.57 -2.27
C ASN A 245 -2.50 -11.44 -3.39
N VAL A 246 -1.24 -11.23 -3.74
CA VAL A 246 -0.57 -11.90 -4.85
C VAL A 246 -0.21 -13.35 -4.48
N ARG A 247 -0.41 -14.29 -5.41
CA ARG A 247 -0.02 -15.69 -5.21
C ARG A 247 1.49 -15.85 -5.16
N GLU A 248 1.97 -16.83 -4.41
CA GLU A 248 3.40 -17.13 -4.27
C GLU A 248 4.10 -17.33 -5.63
N ALA A 249 3.43 -18.00 -6.57
CA ALA A 249 3.96 -18.24 -7.91
C ALA A 249 4.19 -16.94 -8.73
N ASP A 250 3.40 -15.89 -8.46
CA ASP A 250 3.46 -14.63 -9.15
C ASP A 250 4.37 -13.61 -8.42
N ALA A 251 4.80 -13.92 -7.20
CA ALA A 251 5.60 -13.03 -6.36
C ALA A 251 6.89 -12.50 -7.03
N PRO A 252 7.67 -13.31 -7.80
CA PRO A 252 8.89 -12.83 -8.46
C PRO A 252 8.65 -11.73 -9.51
N ALA A 253 7.41 -11.61 -10.02
CA ALA A 253 7.05 -10.65 -11.06
C ALA A 253 6.51 -9.32 -10.49
N VAL A 254 6.45 -9.16 -9.16
CA VAL A 254 5.96 -7.96 -8.49
C VAL A 254 7.11 -7.10 -7.99
N ALA A 255 7.08 -5.81 -8.33
CA ALA A 255 8.11 -4.86 -7.92
C ALA A 255 7.50 -3.53 -7.46
N VAL A 256 8.20 -2.83 -6.56
CA VAL A 256 7.84 -1.47 -6.15
C VAL A 256 7.91 -0.52 -7.35
N GLY A 257 6.95 0.39 -7.46
CA GLY A 257 6.82 1.34 -8.57
C GLY A 257 5.98 0.84 -9.75
N GLN A 258 5.60 -0.43 -9.76
CA GLN A 258 4.79 -1.06 -10.80
C GLN A 258 3.38 -0.43 -10.87
N GLU A 259 2.87 -0.22 -12.07
CA GLU A 259 1.51 0.31 -12.27
C GLU A 259 0.46 -0.76 -12.00
N VAL A 260 -0.63 -0.31 -11.39
CA VAL A 260 -1.73 -1.18 -10.95
C VAL A 260 -3.06 -0.56 -11.38
N GLU A 261 -3.91 -1.38 -11.95
CA GLU A 261 -5.31 -1.05 -12.19
C GLU A 261 -6.19 -1.81 -11.21
N ALA A 262 -7.05 -1.09 -10.51
CA ALA A 262 -8.03 -1.66 -9.59
C ALA A 262 -9.45 -1.40 -10.07
N ARG A 263 -10.28 -2.42 -10.04
CA ARG A 263 -11.71 -2.36 -10.34
C ARG A 263 -12.50 -2.74 -9.11
N VAL A 264 -13.34 -1.82 -8.66
CA VAL A 264 -14.19 -2.01 -7.49
C VAL A 264 -15.60 -2.30 -7.97
N PRO A 265 -16.27 -3.37 -7.49
CA PRO A 265 -17.63 -3.72 -7.93
C PRO A 265 -18.67 -2.62 -7.73
N ALA A 266 -18.47 -1.74 -6.72
CA ALA A 266 -19.34 -0.58 -6.52
C ALA A 266 -19.27 0.46 -7.65
N TYR A 267 -18.21 0.47 -8.46
CA TYR A 267 -17.97 1.39 -9.56
C TYR A 267 -17.51 0.64 -10.82
N PRO A 268 -18.37 -0.17 -11.47
CA PRO A 268 -17.98 -1.10 -12.53
C PRO A 268 -17.42 -0.41 -13.78
N ALA A 269 -17.84 0.83 -14.06
CA ALA A 269 -17.37 1.62 -15.20
C ALA A 269 -16.06 2.40 -14.92
N ARG A 270 -15.56 2.38 -13.67
CA ARG A 270 -14.40 3.17 -13.26
C ARG A 270 -13.20 2.27 -12.98
N VAL A 271 -12.06 2.64 -13.52
CA VAL A 271 -10.76 2.03 -13.21
C VAL A 271 -9.98 3.00 -12.33
N PHE A 272 -9.56 2.51 -11.18
CA PHE A 272 -8.69 3.24 -10.28
C PHE A 272 -7.25 2.83 -10.56
N ARG A 273 -6.38 3.80 -10.76
CA ARG A 273 -4.97 3.56 -11.06
C ARG A 273 -4.10 3.97 -9.88
N GLY A 274 -3.07 3.18 -9.64
CA GLY A 274 -2.10 3.45 -8.60
C GLY A 274 -0.76 2.81 -8.89
N ARG A 275 0.12 2.85 -7.88
CA ARG A 275 1.45 2.24 -7.97
C ARG A 275 1.72 1.40 -6.73
N VAL A 276 2.47 0.32 -6.93
CA VAL A 276 2.99 -0.48 -5.82
C VAL A 276 3.96 0.38 -5.01
N THR A 277 3.64 0.60 -3.75
CA THR A 277 4.47 1.37 -2.82
C THR A 277 5.27 0.49 -1.87
N ALA A 278 4.77 -0.72 -1.58
CA ALA A 278 5.50 -1.68 -0.79
C ALA A 278 5.11 -3.12 -1.16
N VAL A 279 6.06 -4.01 -1.01
CA VAL A 279 5.86 -5.46 -1.11
C VAL A 279 6.25 -6.05 0.24
N ALA A 280 5.38 -6.89 0.81
CA ALA A 280 5.66 -7.51 2.10
C ALA A 280 6.96 -8.34 2.05
N PRO A 281 7.78 -8.32 3.11
CA PRO A 281 9.02 -9.10 3.14
C PRO A 281 8.81 -10.59 3.33
N ALA A 282 7.58 -11.02 3.65
CA ALA A 282 7.22 -12.42 3.89
C ALA A 282 5.84 -12.74 3.32
N ILE A 283 5.68 -14.00 2.94
CA ILE A 283 4.40 -14.57 2.52
C ILE A 283 3.61 -14.94 3.78
N ASP A 284 2.32 -14.63 3.80
CA ASP A 284 1.41 -15.03 4.85
C ASP A 284 1.29 -16.58 4.88
N PRO A 285 1.66 -17.24 5.96
CA PRO A 285 1.69 -18.71 6.03
C PRO A 285 0.29 -19.33 6.00
N ALA A 286 -0.75 -18.62 6.37
CA ALA A 286 -2.12 -19.11 6.41
C ALA A 286 -2.77 -19.08 5.02
N THR A 287 -2.52 -18.03 4.26
CA THR A 287 -3.15 -17.80 2.95
C THR A 287 -2.25 -18.15 1.77
N ARG A 288 -0.94 -18.32 1.99
CA ARG A 288 0.09 -18.48 0.95
C ARG A 288 0.09 -17.31 -0.06
N ARG A 289 -0.22 -16.10 0.43
CA ARG A 289 -0.28 -14.89 -0.36
C ARG A 289 0.78 -13.89 0.07
N LEU A 290 1.31 -13.15 -0.90
CA LEU A 290 2.20 -12.01 -0.70
C LEU A 290 1.34 -10.75 -0.68
N ALA A 291 1.37 -10.00 0.43
CA ALA A 291 0.67 -8.74 0.52
C ALA A 291 1.45 -7.65 -0.24
N VAL A 292 0.78 -7.00 -1.17
CA VAL A 292 1.32 -5.91 -1.98
C VAL A 292 0.50 -4.66 -1.72
N ARG A 293 1.16 -3.61 -1.24
CA ARG A 293 0.52 -2.32 -0.94
C ARG A 293 0.58 -1.42 -2.17
N VAL A 294 -0.57 -0.94 -2.57
CA VAL A 294 -0.74 0.01 -3.67
C VAL A 294 -1.38 1.28 -3.11
N THR A 295 -0.85 2.44 -3.45
CA THR A 295 -1.46 3.71 -3.09
C THR A 295 -2.38 4.17 -4.20
N LEU A 296 -3.63 4.48 -3.85
CA LEU A 296 -4.66 5.01 -4.74
C LEU A 296 -5.05 6.42 -4.31
N ASP A 297 -5.23 7.30 -5.29
CA ASP A 297 -5.83 8.62 -5.07
C ASP A 297 -7.34 8.47 -4.85
N ASN A 298 -7.87 9.19 -3.85
CA ASN A 298 -9.26 9.15 -3.44
C ASN A 298 -9.77 10.55 -3.06
N ALA A 299 -9.36 11.57 -3.79
CA ALA A 299 -9.73 12.97 -3.51
C ALA A 299 -11.25 13.20 -3.53
N ASP A 300 -12.01 12.40 -4.28
CA ASP A 300 -13.47 12.43 -4.34
C ASP A 300 -14.18 11.59 -3.25
N GLY A 301 -13.41 10.86 -2.42
CA GLY A 301 -13.95 10.01 -1.33
C GLY A 301 -14.77 8.81 -1.81
N ALA A 302 -14.64 8.40 -3.08
CA ALA A 302 -15.38 7.28 -3.65
C ALA A 302 -14.95 5.94 -3.03
N LEU A 303 -13.65 5.74 -2.84
CA LEU A 303 -13.13 4.53 -2.22
C LEU A 303 -13.27 4.61 -0.70
N LYS A 304 -13.93 3.61 -0.15
CA LYS A 304 -14.08 3.47 1.31
C LYS A 304 -13.26 2.28 1.81
N PRO A 305 -12.64 2.38 2.98
CA PRO A 305 -12.02 1.23 3.62
C PRO A 305 -12.96 0.03 3.64
N GLU A 306 -12.40 -1.18 3.56
CA GLU A 306 -13.07 -2.49 3.48
C GLU A 306 -13.77 -2.79 2.13
N MET A 307 -13.70 -1.91 1.12
CA MET A 307 -14.13 -2.25 -0.23
C MET A 307 -13.20 -3.28 -0.85
N MET A 308 -13.78 -4.30 -1.49
CA MET A 308 -13.06 -5.28 -2.29
C MET A 308 -12.78 -4.75 -3.68
N ALA A 309 -11.65 -5.14 -4.26
CA ALA A 309 -11.27 -4.78 -5.61
C ALA A 309 -10.64 -5.97 -6.34
N THR A 310 -10.88 -6.06 -7.64
CA THR A 310 -10.06 -6.87 -8.54
C THR A 310 -8.88 -6.03 -8.97
N VAL A 311 -7.69 -6.57 -8.83
CA VAL A 311 -6.42 -5.87 -9.01
C VAL A 311 -5.67 -6.49 -10.18
N ARG A 312 -5.30 -5.68 -11.14
CA ARG A 312 -4.46 -6.04 -12.27
C ARG A 312 -3.12 -5.33 -12.15
N LEU A 313 -2.06 -6.11 -11.95
CA LEU A 313 -0.69 -5.60 -11.97
C LEU A 313 -0.09 -5.86 -13.36
N ALA A 314 0.46 -4.82 -13.98
CA ALA A 314 1.24 -4.98 -15.20
C ALA A 314 2.57 -5.66 -14.82
N SER A 315 2.86 -6.82 -15.33
CA SER A 315 4.18 -7.43 -15.18
C SER A 315 5.24 -6.56 -15.85
N ALA A 316 6.49 -6.67 -15.40
CA ALA A 316 7.60 -6.03 -16.10
C ALA A 316 7.56 -6.43 -17.58
N PRO A 317 7.88 -5.52 -18.52
CA PRO A 317 7.93 -5.86 -19.94
C PRO A 317 8.84 -7.07 -20.13
N ALA A 318 8.25 -8.19 -20.55
CA ALA A 318 9.06 -9.33 -20.96
C ALA A 318 9.85 -8.96 -22.22
N ALA A 319 11.00 -9.59 -22.42
CA ALA A 319 11.73 -9.43 -23.66
C ALA A 319 10.79 -9.71 -24.86
N PRO A 320 10.87 -8.91 -25.93
CA PRO A 320 10.05 -9.15 -27.11
C PRO A 320 10.25 -10.58 -27.59
N ALA A 321 9.14 -11.30 -27.79
CA ALA A 321 9.13 -12.67 -28.27
C ALA A 321 8.55 -12.72 -29.67
N LEU A 322 8.90 -13.76 -30.45
CA LEU A 322 8.33 -13.94 -31.80
C LEU A 322 6.83 -14.14 -31.71
N ALA A 323 6.08 -13.44 -32.53
CA ALA A 323 4.64 -13.48 -32.57
C ALA A 323 4.13 -13.87 -33.94
N VAL A 324 3.06 -14.66 -33.94
CA VAL A 324 2.26 -15.00 -35.12
C VAL A 324 0.79 -14.71 -34.84
N PRO A 325 0.00 -14.30 -35.84
CA PRO A 325 -1.45 -14.22 -35.65
C PRO A 325 -2.03 -15.62 -35.31
N GLU A 326 -2.96 -15.66 -34.36
CA GLU A 326 -3.64 -16.89 -33.95
C GLU A 326 -4.23 -17.65 -35.14
N ARG A 327 -4.77 -16.92 -36.13
CA ARG A 327 -5.33 -17.49 -37.37
C ARG A 327 -4.32 -18.20 -38.30
N ALA A 328 -3.01 -18.03 -38.05
CA ALA A 328 -1.93 -18.74 -38.75
C ALA A 328 -1.64 -20.11 -38.16
N VAL A 329 -2.09 -20.36 -36.93
CA VAL A 329 -1.82 -21.58 -36.19
C VAL A 329 -2.88 -22.63 -36.52
N ILE A 330 -2.39 -23.83 -36.84
CA ILE A 330 -3.22 -25.03 -37.07
C ILE A 330 -2.99 -25.95 -35.87
N HIS A 331 -4.06 -26.30 -35.17
CA HIS A 331 -4.04 -27.26 -34.09
C HIS A 331 -4.44 -28.65 -34.57
N GLU A 332 -3.57 -29.64 -34.39
CA GLU A 332 -3.80 -31.00 -34.78
C GLU A 332 -3.51 -31.92 -33.59
N GLY A 333 -4.57 -32.20 -32.83
CA GLY A 333 -4.43 -32.86 -31.53
C GLY A 333 -3.57 -32.04 -30.58
N ASP A 334 -2.49 -32.61 -30.06
CA ASP A 334 -1.57 -31.93 -29.12
C ASP A 334 -0.45 -31.14 -29.82
N VAL A 335 -0.41 -31.13 -31.15
CA VAL A 335 0.65 -30.47 -31.92
C VAL A 335 0.10 -29.21 -32.60
N SER A 336 0.80 -28.12 -32.42
CA SER A 336 0.53 -26.86 -33.14
C SER A 336 1.51 -26.71 -34.28
N ARG A 337 1.01 -26.33 -35.46
CA ARG A 337 1.79 -26.20 -36.69
C ARG A 337 1.46 -24.88 -37.37
N VAL A 338 2.39 -24.39 -38.19
CA VAL A 338 2.20 -23.23 -39.07
C VAL A 338 2.76 -23.49 -40.47
N TRP A 339 2.08 -22.98 -41.48
CA TRP A 339 2.61 -22.96 -42.82
C TRP A 339 3.59 -21.81 -42.99
N VAL A 340 4.86 -22.11 -43.27
CA VAL A 340 5.91 -21.12 -43.54
C VAL A 340 6.12 -21.05 -45.06
N ALA A 341 6.06 -19.84 -45.60
CA ALA A 341 6.16 -19.57 -47.03
C ALA A 341 7.62 -19.30 -47.46
N ASP A 342 8.08 -20.05 -48.47
CA ASP A 342 9.32 -19.75 -49.21
C ASP A 342 8.96 -19.05 -50.51
N ALA A 343 9.05 -17.73 -50.54
CA ALA A 343 8.70 -16.89 -51.69
C ALA A 343 9.59 -17.17 -52.91
N ALA A 344 10.85 -17.57 -52.71
CA ALA A 344 11.76 -17.84 -53.84
C ALA A 344 11.39 -19.13 -54.59
N ARG A 345 10.75 -20.09 -53.89
CA ARG A 345 10.41 -21.40 -54.47
C ARG A 345 8.91 -21.59 -54.68
N HIS A 346 8.07 -20.60 -54.32
CA HIS A 346 6.61 -20.73 -54.29
C HIS A 346 6.16 -22.01 -53.55
N ALA A 347 6.84 -22.30 -52.45
CA ALA A 347 6.64 -23.51 -51.66
C ALA A 347 6.23 -23.15 -50.22
N LEU A 348 5.41 -24.00 -49.62
CA LEU A 348 4.97 -23.88 -48.24
C LEU A 348 5.53 -25.08 -47.45
N ALA A 349 6.11 -24.82 -46.32
CA ALA A 349 6.59 -25.87 -45.39
C ALA A 349 5.75 -25.87 -44.13
N LEU A 350 5.17 -27.02 -43.80
CA LEU A 350 4.47 -27.17 -42.53
C LEU A 350 5.48 -27.42 -41.42
N ARG A 351 5.56 -26.49 -40.48
CA ARG A 351 6.50 -26.55 -39.35
C ARG A 351 5.75 -26.72 -38.02
N PRO A 352 6.17 -27.67 -37.18
CA PRO A 352 5.71 -27.74 -35.80
C PRO A 352 6.23 -26.51 -35.03
N VAL A 353 5.39 -25.96 -34.18
CA VAL A 353 5.72 -24.80 -33.34
C VAL A 353 5.32 -25.07 -31.89
N THR A 354 6.16 -24.59 -30.98
CA THR A 354 5.81 -24.53 -29.57
C THR A 354 5.25 -23.14 -29.27
N LEU A 355 4.02 -23.11 -28.79
CA LEU A 355 3.31 -21.86 -28.50
C LEU A 355 3.48 -21.46 -27.04
N GLY A 356 3.46 -20.17 -26.81
CA GLY A 356 3.51 -19.55 -25.49
C GLY A 356 2.25 -18.76 -25.19
N ARG A 357 2.45 -17.50 -24.77
CA ARG A 357 1.38 -16.58 -24.40
C ARG A 357 0.52 -16.16 -25.59
N GLN A 358 -0.73 -15.84 -25.32
CA GLN A 358 -1.67 -15.30 -26.30
C GLN A 358 -2.13 -13.92 -25.84
N GLN A 359 -2.06 -12.93 -26.75
CA GLN A 359 -2.46 -11.56 -26.46
C GLN A 359 -2.87 -10.84 -27.74
N ASP A 360 -4.01 -10.13 -27.71
CA ASP A 360 -4.50 -9.27 -28.81
C ASP A 360 -4.59 -9.96 -30.19
N GLY A 361 -4.92 -11.28 -30.20
CA GLY A 361 -4.99 -12.09 -31.41
C GLY A 361 -3.65 -12.52 -31.98
N LEU A 362 -2.56 -12.29 -31.25
CA LEU A 362 -1.21 -12.79 -31.50
C LEU A 362 -0.87 -13.90 -30.51
N VAL A 363 -0.11 -14.88 -30.98
CA VAL A 363 0.39 -15.99 -30.17
C VAL A 363 1.92 -15.97 -30.19
N GLU A 364 2.52 -16.07 -29.03
CA GLU A 364 3.95 -16.19 -28.85
C GLU A 364 4.44 -17.53 -29.38
N VAL A 365 5.55 -17.51 -30.10
CA VAL A 365 6.23 -18.71 -30.58
C VAL A 365 7.53 -18.88 -29.82
N LEU A 366 7.60 -19.93 -29.01
CA LEU A 366 8.76 -20.27 -28.19
C LEU A 366 9.83 -21.00 -29.01
N ASP A 367 9.38 -21.85 -29.98
CA ASP A 367 10.29 -22.61 -30.83
C ASP A 367 9.61 -22.93 -32.18
N GLY A 368 10.41 -23.19 -33.23
CA GLY A 368 9.97 -23.61 -34.56
C GLY A 368 10.01 -22.53 -35.64
N LEU A 369 10.10 -21.23 -35.28
CA LEU A 369 10.17 -20.11 -36.24
C LEU A 369 11.37 -19.19 -35.95
N LYS A 370 11.73 -18.40 -36.98
CA LYS A 370 12.75 -17.34 -36.91
C LYS A 370 12.14 -15.99 -37.24
N ALA A 371 12.73 -14.95 -36.71
CA ALA A 371 12.40 -13.58 -37.11
C ALA A 371 12.61 -13.42 -38.62
N GLY A 372 11.60 -12.87 -39.31
CA GLY A 372 11.61 -12.71 -40.76
C GLY A 372 10.96 -13.90 -41.54
N ASP A 373 10.66 -15.01 -40.91
CA ASP A 373 9.86 -16.05 -41.56
C ASP A 373 8.49 -15.48 -41.99
N SER A 374 7.97 -15.92 -43.11
CA SER A 374 6.64 -15.51 -43.59
C SER A 374 5.65 -16.65 -43.34
N VAL A 375 4.59 -16.37 -42.58
CA VAL A 375 3.57 -17.38 -42.21
C VAL A 375 2.25 -17.11 -42.92
N VAL A 376 1.56 -18.17 -43.30
CA VAL A 376 0.26 -18.10 -43.98
C VAL A 376 -0.85 -17.83 -42.95
N THR A 377 -1.53 -16.71 -43.11
CA THR A 377 -2.63 -16.27 -42.24
C THR A 377 -4.02 -16.45 -42.85
N LYS A 378 -4.09 -16.52 -44.16
CA LYS A 378 -5.35 -16.75 -44.88
C LYS A 378 -5.15 -17.87 -45.92
N GLY A 379 -6.06 -18.83 -45.96
CA GLY A 379 -6.01 -19.97 -46.86
C GLY A 379 -5.23 -21.18 -46.28
N ALA A 380 -4.68 -21.12 -45.08
CA ALA A 380 -3.92 -22.21 -44.46
C ALA A 380 -4.71 -23.53 -44.40
N LEU A 381 -5.99 -23.48 -44.03
CA LEU A 381 -6.85 -24.66 -43.92
C LEU A 381 -7.15 -25.30 -45.27
N PHE A 382 -7.24 -24.47 -46.35
CA PHE A 382 -7.42 -24.98 -47.73
C PHE A 382 -6.17 -25.74 -48.20
N ILE A 383 -5.00 -25.19 -47.89
CA ILE A 383 -3.71 -25.80 -48.23
C ILE A 383 -3.52 -27.11 -47.44
N ASP A 384 -3.87 -27.11 -46.17
CA ASP A 384 -3.76 -28.27 -45.31
C ASP A 384 -4.58 -29.46 -45.87
N ARG A 385 -5.81 -29.24 -46.28
CA ARG A 385 -6.64 -30.25 -46.95
C ARG A 385 -6.06 -30.68 -48.29
N ALA A 386 -5.58 -29.77 -49.10
CA ALA A 386 -4.97 -30.07 -50.39
C ALA A 386 -3.66 -30.85 -50.23
N ALA A 387 -2.90 -30.62 -49.16
CA ALA A 387 -1.66 -31.30 -48.87
C ALA A 387 -1.91 -32.72 -48.29
N GLN A 388 -3.06 -32.99 -47.66
CA GLN A 388 -3.44 -34.30 -47.13
C GLN A 388 -4.11 -35.23 -48.16
N GLY A 389 -4.37 -34.71 -49.38
CA GLY A 389 -4.81 -35.52 -50.52
C GLY A 389 -6.31 -35.84 -50.57
N ASP A 390 -7.17 -35.04 -49.92
CA ASP A 390 -8.64 -35.09 -50.04
C ASP A 390 -9.16 -33.99 -50.96
#